data_09e8104da5bb016a4b4906ac8c28bb58
#
_entry.id   09e8104da5bb016a4b4906ac8c28bb58
#
_cell.length_a   1.000
_cell.length_b   1.000
_cell.length_c   1.000
_cell.angle_alpha   90.00
_cell.angle_beta   90.00
_cell.angle_gamma   90.00
#
_symmetry.space_group_name_H-M   'P 1'
#
loop_
_entity.id
_entity.type
_entity.pdbx_description
1 polymer ?
#
loop_
_entity_poly.entity_id
_entity_poly.type
_entity_poly.pdbx_seq_one_letter_code
_entity_poly.pdbx_strand_id
1 'polypeptide(L)'
;MKNTPTPVVLHPWQEKAKSTLLQALRNHSIALDCSDTGTGKTVTACSVAKDLNLPFAIIAPKIVLPAWKEWCSAFGLQPEFVLNYEKLRTGKTKFLKKLGNKQWEWANASKDFLFIFDEVHRCKSYKSQNGAMLEAARPSKILMLSATAAGSPLDMRFTGRLLGLHNGVNFFSWLHKNGVLKAPWGGFIFRGGKKVLVDIHSKIFPEKGVRVKIDELGDAFPSNQINAQTFDISPRIGELYEEVEKEIAELKSKALTDRDPESPLTKRLRMRQEIELLRVPVMVEMAEEFISEGKSVVCFVNFRQTLDALMEKMEKYQPIYIAGDQSETDRQDAVNAFQSNAHYFLVCQIAAGGVGVSLHDLNGRPRVSLISPTYSAIDLKQALGRIHRSGAKSPALQYILFAANSVEEEVSQSVRRKLKNIELLNDGDLLTHN
;
A
#
# COMPACT_ATOMS: atom_id res chain seq x y z
N MET A 1 28.51 -17.82 -25.28
CA MET A 1 28.18 -18.65 -24.10
C MET A 1 26.92 -18.05 -23.50
N LYS A 2 25.81 -18.78 -23.50
CA LYS A 2 24.56 -18.31 -22.83
C LYS A 2 24.83 -18.39 -21.34
N ASN A 3 24.87 -17.23 -20.66
CA ASN A 3 24.90 -17.18 -19.22
C ASN A 3 23.66 -17.91 -18.69
N THR A 4 23.86 -19.09 -18.13
CA THR A 4 22.79 -19.80 -17.40
C THR A 4 22.46 -18.91 -16.19
N PRO A 5 21.23 -18.46 -16.02
CA PRO A 5 20.89 -17.62 -14.87
C PRO A 5 21.16 -18.41 -13.59
N THR A 6 21.85 -17.78 -12.65
CA THR A 6 22.06 -18.35 -11.32
C THR A 6 20.72 -18.73 -10.72
N PRO A 7 20.53 -19.96 -10.22
CA PRO A 7 19.25 -20.39 -9.68
C PRO A 7 18.83 -19.46 -8.52
N VAL A 8 17.61 -18.95 -8.56
CA VAL A 8 17.04 -18.12 -7.49
C VAL A 8 16.84 -19.00 -6.27
N VAL A 9 17.51 -18.68 -5.17
CA VAL A 9 17.38 -19.37 -3.88
C VAL A 9 16.38 -18.58 -3.03
N LEU A 10 15.33 -19.28 -2.56
CA LEU A 10 14.35 -18.70 -1.65
C LEU A 10 14.88 -18.67 -0.22
N HIS A 11 14.51 -17.65 0.52
CA HIS A 11 14.71 -17.64 1.96
C HIS A 11 13.79 -18.66 2.66
N PRO A 12 14.14 -19.15 3.86
CA PRO A 12 13.34 -20.15 4.57
C PRO A 12 11.86 -19.75 4.77
N TRP A 13 11.60 -18.48 5.06
CA TRP A 13 10.23 -17.99 5.19
C TRP A 13 9.45 -17.95 3.88
N GLN A 14 10.15 -17.72 2.75
CA GLN A 14 9.54 -17.74 1.41
C GLN A 14 9.20 -19.16 1.00
N GLU A 15 10.03 -20.16 1.35
CA GLU A 15 9.73 -21.58 1.12
C GLU A 15 8.51 -22.03 1.91
N LYS A 16 8.39 -21.64 3.18
CA LYS A 16 7.22 -21.90 4.01
C LYS A 16 5.96 -21.24 3.43
N ALA A 17 6.06 -19.96 3.05
CA ALA A 17 4.96 -19.23 2.44
C ALA A 17 4.52 -19.87 1.11
N LYS A 18 5.46 -20.23 0.24
CA LYS A 18 5.21 -20.95 -1.01
C LYS A 18 4.42 -22.24 -0.78
N SER A 19 4.85 -23.06 0.17
CA SER A 19 4.19 -24.33 0.48
C SER A 19 2.73 -24.13 0.90
N THR A 20 2.46 -23.15 1.77
CA THR A 20 1.10 -22.81 2.21
C THR A 20 0.24 -22.32 1.05
N LEU A 21 0.78 -21.43 0.21
CA LEU A 21 0.04 -20.88 -0.95
C LEU A 21 -0.27 -21.96 -1.99
N LEU A 22 0.68 -22.88 -2.27
CA LEU A 22 0.46 -24.00 -3.17
C LEU A 22 -0.67 -24.93 -2.66
N GLN A 23 -0.66 -25.23 -1.35
CA GLN A 23 -1.72 -26.04 -0.75
C GLN A 23 -3.09 -25.35 -0.86
N ALA A 24 -3.16 -24.03 -0.55
CA ALA A 24 -4.39 -23.25 -0.70
C ALA A 24 -4.91 -23.24 -2.15
N LEU A 25 -4.04 -23.01 -3.14
CA LEU A 25 -4.40 -23.02 -4.56
C LEU A 25 -4.83 -24.39 -5.07
N ARG A 26 -4.27 -25.48 -4.55
CA ARG A 26 -4.68 -26.86 -4.90
C ARG A 26 -6.04 -27.22 -4.31
N ASN A 27 -6.26 -26.85 -3.05
CA ASN A 27 -7.48 -27.24 -2.30
C ASN A 27 -8.66 -26.31 -2.57
N HIS A 28 -8.42 -25.02 -2.73
CA HIS A 28 -9.46 -23.99 -2.77
C HIS A 28 -9.47 -23.17 -4.07
N SER A 29 -8.48 -23.34 -4.95
CA SER A 29 -8.23 -22.51 -6.14
C SER A 29 -7.97 -21.03 -5.83
N ILE A 30 -7.93 -20.63 -4.58
CA ILE A 30 -7.75 -19.24 -4.12
C ILE A 30 -6.69 -19.24 -3.03
N ALA A 31 -5.74 -18.29 -3.13
CA ALA A 31 -4.77 -18.04 -2.07
C ALA A 31 -4.54 -16.54 -1.88
N LEU A 32 -4.19 -16.16 -0.64
CA LEU A 32 -3.92 -14.79 -0.25
C LEU A 32 -2.57 -14.70 0.47
N ASP A 33 -1.64 -13.89 -0.05
CA ASP A 33 -0.40 -13.55 0.64
C ASP A 33 -0.51 -12.13 1.23
N CYS A 34 -0.65 -12.07 2.55
CA CYS A 34 -0.69 -10.85 3.32
C CYS A 34 0.65 -10.50 3.99
N SER A 35 1.74 -11.11 3.58
CA SER A 35 3.08 -10.86 4.14
C SER A 35 3.48 -9.39 4.03
N ASP A 36 4.30 -8.92 4.96
CA ASP A 36 4.73 -7.52 5.03
C ASP A 36 5.42 -7.05 3.75
N THR A 37 5.42 -5.75 3.55
CA THR A 37 6.14 -5.14 2.43
C THR A 37 7.64 -5.44 2.59
N GLY A 38 8.28 -5.90 1.51
CA GLY A 38 9.73 -6.19 1.54
C GLY A 38 10.08 -7.65 1.84
N THR A 39 9.14 -8.51 2.25
CA THR A 39 9.39 -9.95 2.51
C THR A 39 9.62 -10.79 1.24
N GLY A 40 9.43 -10.19 0.05
CA GLY A 40 9.66 -10.85 -1.23
C GLY A 40 8.44 -11.57 -1.81
N LYS A 41 7.22 -11.07 -1.60
CA LYS A 41 5.97 -11.63 -2.15
C LYS A 41 6.04 -11.93 -3.65
N THR A 42 6.65 -11.04 -4.44
CA THR A 42 6.84 -11.22 -5.89
C THR A 42 7.67 -12.48 -6.19
N VAL A 43 8.78 -12.66 -5.47
CA VAL A 43 9.67 -13.82 -5.60
C VAL A 43 8.93 -15.11 -5.21
N THR A 44 8.22 -15.07 -4.08
CA THR A 44 7.38 -16.20 -3.62
C THR A 44 6.32 -16.55 -4.65
N ALA A 45 5.63 -15.57 -5.22
CA ALA A 45 4.58 -15.78 -6.22
C ALA A 45 5.14 -16.35 -7.54
N CYS A 46 6.32 -15.91 -7.99
CA CYS A 46 7.00 -16.53 -9.15
C CYS A 46 7.35 -17.99 -8.87
N SER A 47 7.84 -18.30 -7.67
CA SER A 47 8.13 -19.68 -7.27
C SER A 47 6.85 -20.54 -7.23
N VAL A 48 5.73 -20.01 -6.72
CA VAL A 48 4.41 -20.67 -6.76
C VAL A 48 3.97 -20.94 -8.20
N ALA A 49 4.09 -19.97 -9.10
CA ALA A 49 3.74 -20.13 -10.51
C ALA A 49 4.58 -21.22 -11.19
N LYS A 50 5.89 -21.25 -10.88
CA LYS A 50 6.81 -22.28 -11.37
C LYS A 50 6.38 -23.68 -10.93
N ASP A 51 6.09 -23.87 -9.64
CA ASP A 51 5.73 -25.18 -9.09
C ASP A 51 4.33 -25.64 -9.48
N LEU A 52 3.39 -24.73 -9.78
CA LEU A 52 2.08 -25.07 -10.35
C LEU A 52 2.18 -25.50 -11.80
N ASN A 53 3.16 -24.97 -12.54
CA ASN A 53 3.40 -25.24 -13.95
C ASN A 53 2.13 -25.08 -14.82
N LEU A 54 1.34 -24.04 -14.58
CA LEU A 54 0.15 -23.69 -15.34
C LEU A 54 0.39 -22.43 -16.18
N PRO A 55 -0.31 -22.24 -17.31
CA PRO A 55 -0.39 -20.93 -17.94
C PRO A 55 -0.85 -19.90 -16.92
N PHE A 56 -0.24 -18.71 -16.94
CA PHE A 56 -0.57 -17.70 -15.92
C PHE A 56 -0.45 -16.28 -16.46
N ALA A 57 -1.10 -15.36 -15.74
CA ALA A 57 -1.06 -13.93 -16.02
C ALA A 57 -0.89 -13.13 -14.75
N ILE A 58 -0.30 -11.94 -14.87
CA ILE A 58 -0.01 -11.04 -13.76
C ILE A 58 -0.74 -9.72 -13.97
N ILE A 59 -1.51 -9.31 -12.97
CA ILE A 59 -2.20 -8.04 -12.87
C ILE A 59 -1.59 -7.28 -11.71
N ALA A 60 -0.89 -6.19 -11.99
CA ALA A 60 -0.16 -5.43 -10.99
C ALA A 60 -0.24 -3.92 -11.25
N PRO A 61 0.12 -3.06 -10.29
CA PRO A 61 0.31 -1.64 -10.55
C PRO A 61 1.37 -1.38 -11.62
N LYS A 62 1.18 -0.32 -12.42
CA LYS A 62 2.07 -0.02 -13.55
C LYS A 62 3.56 0.03 -13.16
N ILE A 63 3.87 0.64 -12.03
CA ILE A 63 5.23 0.88 -11.55
C ILE A 63 6.00 -0.40 -11.20
N VAL A 64 5.32 -1.51 -10.87
CA VAL A 64 5.98 -2.78 -10.52
C VAL A 64 6.06 -3.77 -11.70
N LEU A 65 5.51 -3.44 -12.86
CA LEU A 65 5.55 -4.32 -14.03
C LEU A 65 6.97 -4.67 -14.49
N PRO A 66 7.95 -3.74 -14.50
CA PRO A 66 9.35 -4.07 -14.81
C PRO A 66 9.92 -5.13 -13.86
N ALA A 67 9.74 -4.94 -12.54
CA ALA A 67 10.22 -5.91 -11.55
C ALA A 67 9.57 -7.29 -11.71
N TRP A 68 8.27 -7.35 -12.04
CA TRP A 68 7.60 -8.62 -12.35
C TRP A 68 8.22 -9.32 -13.56
N LYS A 69 8.51 -8.59 -14.64
CA LYS A 69 9.16 -9.14 -15.84
C LYS A 69 10.57 -9.67 -15.54
N GLU A 70 11.33 -8.93 -14.75
CA GLU A 70 12.67 -9.31 -14.31
C GLU A 70 12.63 -10.61 -13.51
N TRP A 71 11.77 -10.71 -12.48
CA TRP A 71 11.63 -11.91 -11.68
C TRP A 71 11.10 -13.11 -12.50
N CYS A 72 10.12 -12.89 -13.39
CA CYS A 72 9.69 -13.96 -14.30
C CYS A 72 10.86 -14.49 -15.14
N SER A 73 11.70 -13.59 -15.69
CA SER A 73 12.89 -13.98 -16.45
C SER A 73 13.88 -14.74 -15.58
N ALA A 74 14.15 -14.31 -14.36
CA ALA A 74 15.07 -14.98 -13.42
C ALA A 74 14.59 -16.41 -13.06
N PHE A 75 13.29 -16.64 -12.99
CA PHE A 75 12.71 -17.98 -12.76
C PHE A 75 12.52 -18.79 -14.05
N GLY A 76 12.82 -18.23 -15.22
CA GLY A 76 12.56 -18.87 -16.53
C GLY A 76 11.07 -18.99 -16.88
N LEU A 77 10.23 -18.08 -16.35
CA LEU A 77 8.79 -18.08 -16.53
C LEU A 77 8.35 -17.16 -17.68
N GLN A 78 7.34 -17.57 -18.40
CA GLN A 78 6.73 -16.81 -19.49
C GLN A 78 5.22 -16.63 -19.22
N PRO A 79 4.81 -15.52 -18.54
CA PRO A 79 3.40 -15.23 -18.37
C PRO A 79 2.73 -14.89 -19.70
N GLU A 80 1.45 -15.24 -19.86
CA GLU A 80 0.62 -14.86 -21.01
C GLU A 80 0.57 -13.32 -21.17
N PHE A 81 0.52 -12.62 -20.06
CA PHE A 81 0.66 -11.18 -20.01
C PHE A 81 1.05 -10.71 -18.61
N VAL A 82 1.67 -9.50 -18.58
CA VAL A 82 1.92 -8.71 -17.38
C VAL A 82 1.34 -7.32 -17.63
N LEU A 83 0.17 -7.02 -17.07
CA LEU A 83 -0.58 -5.79 -17.36
C LEU A 83 -1.02 -5.08 -16.07
N ASN A 84 -1.24 -3.76 -16.19
CA ASN A 84 -1.78 -2.98 -15.09
C ASN A 84 -3.31 -2.95 -15.11
N TYR A 85 -3.89 -2.64 -13.93
CA TYR A 85 -5.33 -2.53 -13.73
C TYR A 85 -5.98 -1.49 -14.66
N GLU A 86 -5.31 -0.38 -14.90
CA GLU A 86 -5.80 0.73 -15.71
C GLU A 86 -5.97 0.31 -17.17
N LYS A 87 -4.97 -0.36 -17.73
CA LYS A 87 -5.02 -0.87 -19.12
C LYS A 87 -6.13 -1.92 -19.30
N LEU A 88 -6.29 -2.79 -18.33
CA LEU A 88 -7.34 -3.81 -18.35
C LEU A 88 -8.74 -3.19 -18.29
N ARG A 89 -8.95 -2.14 -17.45
CA ARG A 89 -10.24 -1.44 -17.34
C ARG A 89 -10.70 -0.77 -18.63
N THR A 90 -9.81 -0.52 -19.58
CA THR A 90 -10.23 0.00 -20.90
C THR A 90 -11.12 -0.97 -21.66
N GLY A 91 -11.05 -2.28 -21.35
CA GLY A 91 -11.75 -3.34 -22.08
C GLY A 91 -11.27 -3.53 -23.54
N LYS A 92 -10.15 -2.89 -23.90
CA LYS A 92 -9.58 -2.91 -25.26
C LYS A 92 -8.41 -3.90 -25.41
N THR A 93 -8.26 -4.83 -24.45
CA THR A 93 -7.24 -5.87 -24.53
C THR A 93 -7.84 -7.17 -25.06
N LYS A 94 -7.05 -8.00 -25.77
CA LYS A 94 -7.48 -9.34 -26.19
C LYS A 94 -7.74 -10.30 -25.03
N PHE A 95 -7.29 -9.96 -23.81
CA PHE A 95 -7.35 -10.83 -22.64
C PHE A 95 -8.59 -10.62 -21.79
N LEU A 96 -9.16 -9.41 -21.79
CA LEU A 96 -10.30 -9.06 -20.97
C LEU A 96 -11.31 -8.23 -21.75
N LYS A 97 -12.53 -8.72 -21.84
CA LYS A 97 -13.66 -8.07 -22.53
C LYS A 97 -14.61 -7.47 -21.50
N LYS A 98 -15.06 -6.27 -21.76
CA LYS A 98 -16.12 -5.62 -20.98
C LYS A 98 -17.46 -5.95 -21.59
N LEU A 99 -18.33 -6.68 -20.88
CA LEU A 99 -19.66 -7.08 -21.35
C LEU A 99 -20.75 -6.07 -20.97
N GLY A 100 -20.52 -5.26 -19.92
CA GLY A 100 -21.49 -4.28 -19.43
C GLY A 100 -20.94 -3.49 -18.23
N ASN A 101 -21.83 -2.84 -17.48
CA ASN A 101 -21.42 -2.13 -16.28
C ASN A 101 -20.97 -3.12 -15.20
N LYS A 102 -19.64 -3.17 -14.96
CA LYS A 102 -18.97 -4.10 -14.02
C LYS A 102 -19.11 -5.59 -14.37
N GLN A 103 -19.41 -5.92 -15.62
CA GLN A 103 -19.37 -7.29 -16.11
C GLN A 103 -18.17 -7.46 -17.01
N TRP A 104 -17.36 -8.45 -16.69
CA TRP A 104 -16.08 -8.73 -17.33
C TRP A 104 -15.96 -10.21 -17.68
N GLU A 105 -15.28 -10.49 -18.75
CA GLU A 105 -15.00 -11.85 -19.21
C GLU A 105 -13.51 -11.95 -19.58
N TRP A 106 -12.81 -12.87 -18.93
CA TRP A 106 -11.42 -13.17 -19.25
C TRP A 106 -11.36 -14.23 -20.35
N ALA A 107 -10.57 -13.98 -21.38
CA ALA A 107 -10.40 -14.91 -22.49
C ALA A 107 -9.80 -16.27 -22.04
N ASN A 108 -8.95 -16.26 -21.02
CA ASN A 108 -8.19 -17.41 -20.55
C ASN A 108 -8.72 -17.99 -19.22
N ALA A 109 -9.90 -17.58 -18.75
CA ALA A 109 -10.44 -18.08 -17.49
C ALA A 109 -10.77 -19.59 -17.61
N SER A 110 -10.00 -20.43 -16.92
CA SER A 110 -10.18 -21.87 -16.85
C SER A 110 -9.60 -22.42 -15.54
N LYS A 111 -9.97 -23.63 -15.15
CA LYS A 111 -9.44 -24.28 -13.94
C LYS A 111 -7.93 -24.52 -14.00
N ASP A 112 -7.37 -24.60 -15.20
CA ASP A 112 -5.96 -24.84 -15.48
C ASP A 112 -5.20 -23.56 -15.82
N PHE A 113 -5.66 -22.42 -15.33
CA PHE A 113 -5.03 -21.12 -15.46
C PHE A 113 -4.83 -20.46 -14.12
N LEU A 114 -3.70 -19.74 -13.94
CA LEU A 114 -3.41 -18.98 -12.73
C LEU A 114 -3.43 -17.47 -13.00
N PHE A 115 -4.26 -16.74 -12.28
CA PHE A 115 -4.17 -15.28 -12.19
C PHE A 115 -3.46 -14.85 -10.92
N ILE A 116 -2.48 -13.96 -11.05
CA ILE A 116 -1.78 -13.31 -9.94
C ILE A 116 -2.20 -11.84 -9.90
N PHE A 117 -2.87 -11.44 -8.82
CA PHE A 117 -3.28 -10.06 -8.57
C PHE A 117 -2.40 -9.45 -7.50
N ASP A 118 -1.50 -8.57 -7.90
CA ASP A 118 -0.64 -7.85 -6.99
C ASP A 118 -1.30 -6.55 -6.50
N GLU A 119 -1.03 -6.19 -5.26
CA GLU A 119 -1.66 -5.07 -4.56
C GLU A 119 -3.21 -5.13 -4.61
N VAL A 120 -3.73 -6.31 -4.25
CA VAL A 120 -5.18 -6.62 -4.33
C VAL A 120 -6.06 -5.67 -3.51
N HIS A 121 -5.50 -4.88 -2.59
CA HIS A 121 -6.22 -3.79 -1.93
C HIS A 121 -6.83 -2.77 -2.92
N ARG A 122 -6.32 -2.69 -4.16
CA ARG A 122 -6.93 -1.91 -5.25
C ARG A 122 -8.30 -2.43 -5.69
N CYS A 123 -8.67 -3.63 -5.26
CA CYS A 123 -9.97 -4.26 -5.49
C CYS A 123 -10.94 -4.09 -4.31
N LYS A 124 -10.55 -3.43 -3.21
CA LYS A 124 -11.27 -3.37 -1.94
C LYS A 124 -12.65 -2.71 -1.99
N SER A 125 -12.81 -1.64 -2.77
CA SER A 125 -14.08 -0.90 -2.80
C SER A 125 -15.22 -1.78 -3.34
N TYR A 126 -16.33 -1.83 -2.63
CA TYR A 126 -17.52 -2.61 -3.03
C TYR A 126 -18.15 -2.13 -4.35
N LYS A 127 -17.72 -0.99 -4.87
CA LYS A 127 -18.10 -0.46 -6.19
C LYS A 127 -16.96 -0.56 -7.22
N SER A 128 -15.85 -1.20 -6.88
CA SER A 128 -14.64 -1.24 -7.70
C SER A 128 -14.83 -2.04 -8.99
N GLN A 129 -14.39 -1.48 -10.11
CA GLN A 129 -14.25 -2.22 -11.37
C GLN A 129 -13.12 -3.26 -11.28
N ASN A 130 -12.02 -2.92 -10.56
CA ASN A 130 -10.93 -3.86 -10.33
C ASN A 130 -11.41 -5.09 -9.55
N GLY A 131 -12.27 -4.89 -8.54
CA GLY A 131 -12.87 -5.99 -7.81
C GLY A 131 -13.77 -6.87 -8.69
N ALA A 132 -14.53 -6.29 -9.59
CA ALA A 132 -15.34 -7.05 -10.54
C ALA A 132 -14.47 -7.85 -11.55
N MET A 133 -13.34 -7.29 -12.01
CA MET A 133 -12.38 -8.02 -12.84
C MET A 133 -11.72 -9.19 -12.07
N LEU A 134 -11.36 -8.97 -10.81
CA LEU A 134 -10.83 -10.01 -9.93
C LEU A 134 -11.82 -11.16 -9.77
N GLU A 135 -13.10 -10.87 -9.52
CA GLU A 135 -14.14 -11.86 -9.35
C GLU A 135 -14.42 -12.65 -10.65
N ALA A 136 -14.36 -11.97 -11.78
CA ALA A 136 -14.54 -12.58 -13.11
C ALA A 136 -13.43 -13.57 -13.49
N ALA A 137 -12.29 -13.57 -12.78
CA ALA A 137 -11.21 -14.54 -13.00
C ALA A 137 -11.59 -15.98 -12.60
N ARG A 138 -12.70 -16.20 -11.90
CA ARG A 138 -13.23 -17.56 -11.67
C ARG A 138 -13.66 -18.20 -12.99
N PRO A 139 -13.46 -19.51 -13.19
CA PRO A 139 -13.10 -20.53 -12.20
C PRO A 139 -11.59 -20.77 -12.01
N SER A 140 -10.73 -19.91 -12.51
CA SER A 140 -9.27 -20.09 -12.46
C SER A 140 -8.72 -20.13 -11.03
N LYS A 141 -7.46 -20.57 -10.91
CA LYS A 141 -6.70 -20.36 -9.68
C LYS A 141 -6.34 -18.87 -9.55
N ILE A 142 -6.50 -18.32 -8.35
CA ILE A 142 -6.27 -16.89 -8.10
C ILE A 142 -5.34 -16.75 -6.90
N LEU A 143 -4.16 -16.16 -7.13
CA LEU A 143 -3.22 -15.76 -6.10
C LEU A 143 -3.33 -14.24 -5.90
N MET A 144 -3.71 -13.83 -4.72
CA MET A 144 -3.87 -12.44 -4.32
C MET A 144 -2.70 -12.02 -3.42
N LEU A 145 -2.05 -10.89 -3.72
CA LEU A 145 -0.92 -10.38 -2.96
C LEU A 145 -1.23 -8.97 -2.44
N SER A 146 -1.08 -8.73 -1.16
CA SER A 146 -1.09 -7.38 -0.58
C SER A 146 -0.72 -7.41 0.90
N ALA A 147 0.20 -6.59 1.34
CA ALA A 147 0.48 -6.39 2.77
C ALA A 147 -0.70 -5.76 3.54
N THR A 148 -1.70 -5.25 2.83
CA THR A 148 -2.84 -4.49 3.38
C THR A 148 -4.14 -4.86 2.66
N ALA A 149 -4.46 -6.14 2.58
CA ALA A 149 -5.58 -6.65 1.78
C ALA A 149 -6.93 -6.02 2.14
N ALA A 150 -7.19 -5.79 3.43
CA ALA A 150 -8.41 -5.15 3.91
C ALA A 150 -8.15 -4.40 5.24
N GLY A 151 -8.85 -3.29 5.45
CA GLY A 151 -8.85 -2.55 6.71
C GLY A 151 -10.12 -2.76 7.53
N SER A 152 -11.14 -3.36 6.93
CA SER A 152 -12.42 -3.67 7.56
C SER A 152 -13.21 -4.68 6.72
N PRO A 153 -14.29 -5.29 7.25
CA PRO A 153 -15.18 -6.14 6.46
C PRO A 153 -15.75 -5.45 5.22
N LEU A 154 -15.90 -4.12 5.24
CA LEU A 154 -16.40 -3.35 4.11
C LEU A 154 -15.52 -3.46 2.86
N ASP A 155 -14.22 -3.65 3.04
CA ASP A 155 -13.23 -3.79 1.97
C ASP A 155 -13.25 -5.19 1.32
N MET A 156 -14.03 -6.13 1.87
CA MET A 156 -13.94 -7.56 1.52
C MET A 156 -15.06 -8.05 0.57
N ARG A 157 -15.71 -7.16 -0.17
CA ARG A 157 -16.78 -7.60 -1.09
C ARG A 157 -16.30 -8.66 -2.09
N PHE A 158 -15.21 -8.40 -2.77
CA PHE A 158 -14.68 -9.28 -3.82
C PHE A 158 -13.71 -10.32 -3.25
N THR A 159 -12.71 -9.88 -2.50
CA THR A 159 -11.75 -10.78 -1.86
C THR A 159 -12.41 -11.73 -0.87
N GLY A 160 -13.32 -11.24 -0.03
CA GLY A 160 -14.06 -12.06 0.92
C GLY A 160 -14.98 -13.10 0.26
N ARG A 161 -15.59 -12.75 -0.89
CA ARG A 161 -16.36 -13.73 -1.67
C ARG A 161 -15.47 -14.84 -2.22
N LEU A 162 -14.30 -14.48 -2.77
CA LEU A 162 -13.34 -15.47 -3.27
C LEU A 162 -12.82 -16.37 -2.15
N LEU A 163 -12.55 -15.80 -0.97
CA LEU A 163 -12.11 -16.54 0.22
C LEU A 163 -13.24 -17.35 0.90
N GLY A 164 -14.49 -17.23 0.40
CA GLY A 164 -15.63 -17.99 0.93
C GLY A 164 -16.26 -17.43 2.21
N LEU A 165 -15.99 -16.17 2.56
CA LEU A 165 -16.59 -15.52 3.74
C LEU A 165 -18.07 -15.18 3.55
N HIS A 166 -18.50 -14.99 2.32
CA HIS A 166 -19.88 -14.75 1.90
C HIS A 166 -20.08 -15.14 0.43
N ASN A 167 -21.33 -15.27 0.00
CA ASN A 167 -21.67 -15.67 -1.38
C ASN A 167 -21.81 -14.49 -2.38
N GLY A 168 -21.60 -13.26 -1.93
CA GLY A 168 -21.75 -12.04 -2.74
C GLY A 168 -23.16 -11.47 -2.75
N VAL A 169 -24.19 -12.28 -2.86
CA VAL A 169 -25.60 -11.86 -2.81
C VAL A 169 -25.94 -11.35 -1.41
N ASN A 170 -25.51 -12.06 -0.38
CA ASN A 170 -25.74 -11.70 1.02
C ASN A 170 -24.68 -10.75 1.61
N PHE A 171 -23.88 -10.06 0.78
CA PHE A 171 -22.78 -9.22 1.26
C PHE A 171 -23.20 -8.20 2.31
N PHE A 172 -24.27 -7.45 2.10
CA PHE A 172 -24.74 -6.45 3.07
C PHE A 172 -25.27 -7.08 4.37
N SER A 173 -25.94 -8.23 4.30
CA SER A 173 -26.32 -8.98 5.48
C SER A 173 -25.09 -9.51 6.25
N TRP A 174 -24.07 -9.96 5.54
CA TRP A 174 -22.80 -10.36 6.12
C TRP A 174 -22.07 -9.18 6.77
N LEU A 175 -22.07 -7.99 6.15
CA LEU A 175 -21.53 -6.78 6.75
C LEU A 175 -22.20 -6.43 8.07
N HIS A 176 -23.54 -6.45 8.10
CA HIS A 176 -24.30 -6.17 9.32
C HIS A 176 -23.95 -7.16 10.46
N LYS A 177 -23.90 -8.47 10.15
CA LYS A 177 -23.49 -9.51 11.10
C LYS A 177 -22.06 -9.31 11.63
N ASN A 178 -21.21 -8.67 10.84
CA ASN A 178 -19.82 -8.37 11.20
C ASN A 178 -19.62 -6.93 11.68
N GLY A 179 -20.66 -6.29 12.22
CA GLY A 179 -20.57 -5.00 12.89
C GLY A 179 -20.36 -3.80 11.97
N VAL A 180 -20.72 -3.90 10.70
CA VAL A 180 -20.76 -2.75 9.79
C VAL A 180 -22.18 -2.22 9.76
N LEU A 181 -22.36 -0.96 10.16
CA LEU A 181 -23.64 -0.28 10.27
C LEU A 181 -23.74 0.86 9.24
N LYS A 182 -24.98 1.17 8.84
CA LYS A 182 -25.24 2.35 8.02
C LYS A 182 -25.08 3.61 8.89
N ALA A 183 -24.31 4.57 8.41
CA ALA A 183 -24.13 5.84 9.11
C ALA A 183 -25.35 6.75 8.95
N PRO A 184 -25.72 7.56 9.96
CA PRO A 184 -26.84 8.51 9.87
C PRO A 184 -26.70 9.51 8.72
N TRP A 185 -25.46 9.91 8.41
CA TRP A 185 -25.12 10.84 7.32
C TRP A 185 -24.88 10.16 5.97
N GLY A 186 -25.20 8.87 5.82
CA GLY A 186 -24.93 8.06 4.64
C GLY A 186 -23.59 7.30 4.71
N GLY A 187 -23.47 6.25 3.90
CA GLY A 187 -22.29 5.36 3.91
C GLY A 187 -22.36 4.30 5.00
N PHE A 188 -21.20 3.72 5.33
CA PHE A 188 -21.06 2.61 6.27
C PHE A 188 -19.92 2.85 7.26
N ILE A 189 -20.12 2.41 8.51
CA ILE A 189 -19.14 2.47 9.60
C ILE A 189 -18.94 1.08 10.17
N PHE A 190 -17.68 0.67 10.35
CA PHE A 190 -17.34 -0.55 11.09
C PHE A 190 -17.28 -0.27 12.59
N ARG A 191 -18.07 -1.02 13.37
CA ARG A 191 -18.13 -0.98 14.86
C ARG A 191 -17.99 -2.37 15.48
N GLY A 192 -17.63 -3.40 14.71
CA GLY A 192 -17.62 -4.80 15.16
C GLY A 192 -16.52 -5.17 16.16
N GLY A 193 -15.54 -4.31 16.37
CA GLY A 193 -14.46 -4.55 17.34
C GLY A 193 -13.49 -5.68 16.97
N LYS A 194 -12.56 -5.97 17.91
CA LYS A 194 -11.45 -6.92 17.74
C LYS A 194 -11.94 -8.34 17.41
N LYS A 195 -12.92 -8.83 18.15
CA LYS A 195 -13.42 -10.22 18.02
C LYS A 195 -13.84 -10.55 16.58
N VAL A 196 -14.56 -9.62 15.92
CA VAL A 196 -15.01 -9.81 14.52
C VAL A 196 -13.82 -9.94 13.56
N LEU A 197 -12.78 -9.12 13.75
CA LEU A 197 -11.60 -9.16 12.89
C LEU A 197 -10.81 -10.45 13.07
N VAL A 198 -10.68 -10.93 14.30
CA VAL A 198 -10.06 -12.22 14.63
C VAL A 198 -10.87 -13.38 14.06
N ASP A 199 -12.21 -13.35 14.15
CA ASP A 199 -13.08 -14.38 13.57
C ASP A 199 -12.95 -14.43 12.03
N ILE A 200 -12.78 -13.28 11.37
CA ILE A 200 -12.53 -13.23 9.92
C ILE A 200 -11.15 -13.78 9.62
N HIS A 201 -10.13 -13.39 10.37
CA HIS A 201 -8.76 -13.89 10.24
C HIS A 201 -8.72 -15.41 10.29
N SER A 202 -9.30 -16.04 11.32
CA SER A 202 -9.29 -17.48 11.52
C SER A 202 -9.96 -18.28 10.40
N LYS A 203 -10.84 -17.66 9.61
CA LYS A 203 -11.48 -18.27 8.42
C LYS A 203 -10.62 -18.20 7.17
N ILE A 204 -9.56 -17.42 7.20
CA ILE A 204 -8.63 -17.24 6.07
C ILE A 204 -7.31 -17.96 6.33
N PHE A 205 -6.74 -17.76 7.52
CA PHE A 205 -5.40 -18.23 7.87
C PHE A 205 -5.42 -19.41 8.82
N PRO A 206 -4.55 -20.41 8.63
CA PRO A 206 -3.56 -20.51 7.53
C PRO A 206 -4.10 -21.19 6.27
N GLU A 207 -5.36 -21.62 6.24
CA GLU A 207 -5.92 -22.52 5.24
C GLU A 207 -5.91 -21.94 3.81
N LYS A 208 -6.21 -20.62 3.67
CA LYS A 208 -6.33 -19.92 2.37
C LYS A 208 -5.35 -18.76 2.25
N GLY A 209 -4.51 -18.56 3.23
CA GLY A 209 -3.60 -17.44 3.23
C GLY A 209 -2.34 -17.66 4.04
N VAL A 210 -1.35 -16.83 3.75
CA VAL A 210 -0.10 -16.75 4.48
C VAL A 210 0.17 -15.32 4.93
N ARG A 211 0.82 -15.21 6.08
CA ARG A 211 1.27 -13.96 6.67
C ARG A 211 2.68 -14.14 7.22
N VAL A 212 3.65 -13.46 6.63
CA VAL A 212 5.02 -13.37 7.12
C VAL A 212 5.25 -11.96 7.62
N LYS A 213 5.62 -11.82 8.88
CA LYS A 213 5.94 -10.53 9.51
C LYS A 213 7.43 -10.28 9.47
N ILE A 214 7.83 -9.05 9.21
CA ILE A 214 9.24 -8.65 9.25
C ILE A 214 9.83 -8.90 10.64
N ASP A 215 9.10 -8.59 11.70
CA ASP A 215 9.55 -8.74 13.08
C ASP A 215 9.89 -10.21 13.47
N GLU A 216 9.34 -11.18 12.73
CA GLU A 216 9.60 -12.61 12.93
C GLU A 216 10.84 -13.10 12.18
N LEU A 217 11.47 -12.25 11.33
CA LEU A 217 12.55 -12.64 10.43
C LEU A 217 13.96 -12.36 10.98
N GLY A 218 14.06 -11.79 12.19
CA GLY A 218 15.31 -11.57 12.91
C GLY A 218 16.35 -10.80 12.08
N ASP A 219 17.59 -11.30 12.09
CA ASP A 219 18.75 -10.65 11.46
C ASP A 219 18.67 -10.53 9.93
N ALA A 220 17.69 -11.18 9.29
CA ALA A 220 17.47 -11.05 7.85
C ALA A 220 16.99 -9.64 7.44
N PHE A 221 16.51 -8.85 8.41
CA PHE A 221 16.14 -7.46 8.25
C PHE A 221 16.88 -6.59 9.25
N PRO A 222 17.58 -5.53 8.81
CA PRO A 222 18.12 -4.53 9.72
C PRO A 222 17.02 -3.92 10.59
N SER A 223 17.35 -3.43 11.77
CA SER A 223 16.40 -2.81 12.67
C SER A 223 15.68 -1.63 12.01
N ASN A 224 14.39 -1.47 12.32
CA ASN A 224 13.56 -0.38 11.84
C ASN A 224 13.05 0.41 13.04
N GLN A 225 13.43 1.69 13.14
CA GLN A 225 12.97 2.56 14.20
C GLN A 225 11.95 3.55 13.62
N ILE A 226 10.71 3.48 14.10
CA ILE A 226 9.62 4.39 13.68
C ILE A 226 9.31 5.31 14.86
N ASN A 227 9.52 6.60 14.66
CA ASN A 227 9.25 7.64 15.65
C ASN A 227 8.06 8.49 15.19
N ALA A 228 7.06 8.65 16.04
CA ALA A 228 6.05 9.68 15.87
C ALA A 228 6.58 10.94 16.57
N GLN A 229 6.96 11.95 15.81
CA GLN A 229 7.48 13.19 16.35
C GLN A 229 6.45 14.30 16.22
N THR A 230 6.14 14.93 17.34
CA THR A 230 5.38 16.18 17.37
C THR A 230 6.38 17.34 17.39
N PHE A 231 6.10 18.38 16.64
CA PHE A 231 6.90 19.60 16.65
C PHE A 231 6.02 20.78 17.05
N ASP A 232 6.63 21.72 17.78
CA ASP A 232 5.97 22.94 18.20
C ASP A 232 5.69 23.82 16.99
N ILE A 233 4.44 24.27 16.91
CA ILE A 233 3.97 25.14 15.85
C ILE A 233 4.28 26.57 16.29
N SER A 234 4.92 27.37 15.41
CA SER A 234 5.09 28.79 15.69
C SER A 234 3.72 29.44 15.94
N PRO A 235 3.63 30.54 16.77
CA PRO A 235 2.35 31.20 17.06
C PRO A 235 1.53 31.51 15.81
N ARG A 236 2.18 31.88 14.70
CA ARG A 236 1.54 32.13 13.39
C ARG A 236 0.90 30.87 12.77
N ILE A 237 1.46 29.70 13.06
CA ILE A 237 0.93 28.41 12.60
C ILE A 237 -0.27 28.04 13.47
N GLY A 238 -0.23 28.32 14.77
CA GLY A 238 -1.36 28.16 15.69
C GLY A 238 -2.58 28.98 15.26
N GLU A 239 -2.39 30.24 14.89
CA GLU A 239 -3.46 31.11 14.35
C GLU A 239 -4.10 30.54 13.09
N LEU A 240 -3.30 30.03 12.15
CA LEU A 240 -3.79 29.37 10.94
C LEU A 240 -4.59 28.09 11.25
N TYR A 241 -4.16 27.30 12.23
CA TYR A 241 -4.94 26.14 12.66
C TYR A 241 -6.27 26.52 13.31
N GLU A 242 -6.31 27.57 14.13
CA GLU A 242 -7.54 28.08 14.74
C GLU A 242 -8.52 28.61 13.69
N GLU A 243 -8.04 29.32 12.66
CA GLU A 243 -8.85 29.75 11.52
C GLU A 243 -9.43 28.55 10.78
N VAL A 244 -8.60 27.53 10.53
CA VAL A 244 -8.97 26.28 9.90
C VAL A 244 -10.01 25.51 10.73
N GLU A 245 -9.86 25.44 12.07
CA GLU A 245 -10.83 24.79 12.96
C GLU A 245 -12.18 25.55 13.01
N LYS A 246 -12.13 26.89 13.02
CA LYS A 246 -13.33 27.71 12.91
C LYS A 246 -14.08 27.47 11.62
N GLU A 247 -13.38 27.45 10.48
CA GLU A 247 -14.02 27.13 9.19
C GLU A 247 -14.59 25.71 9.16
N ILE A 248 -13.92 24.72 9.75
CA ILE A 248 -14.46 23.34 9.86
C ILE A 248 -15.73 23.32 10.72
N ALA A 249 -15.72 24.01 11.86
CA ALA A 249 -16.87 24.08 12.76
C ALA A 249 -18.06 24.79 12.08
N GLU A 250 -17.81 25.89 11.37
CA GLU A 250 -18.83 26.61 10.59
C GLU A 250 -19.37 25.76 9.43
N LEU A 251 -18.51 25.01 8.74
CA LEU A 251 -18.95 24.09 7.68
C LEU A 251 -19.78 22.92 8.21
N LYS A 252 -19.46 22.42 9.41
CA LYS A 252 -20.30 21.42 10.10
C LYS A 252 -21.68 21.97 10.47
N SER A 253 -21.77 23.24 10.81
CA SER A 253 -23.04 23.91 11.14
C SER A 253 -23.84 24.36 9.90
N LYS A 254 -23.17 24.84 8.85
CA LYS A 254 -23.79 25.31 7.59
C LYS A 254 -24.16 24.20 6.61
N ALA A 255 -23.60 23.00 6.74
CA ALA A 255 -23.96 21.84 5.87
C ALA A 255 -25.44 21.42 5.96
N LEU A 256 -26.24 22.09 6.79
CA LEU A 256 -27.67 21.87 6.95
C LEU A 256 -28.55 22.93 6.22
N THR A 257 -28.00 24.03 5.70
CA THR A 257 -28.85 25.16 5.31
C THR A 257 -28.51 25.86 4.00
N ASP A 258 -27.36 25.68 3.31
CA ASP A 258 -27.11 26.48 2.10
C ASP A 258 -26.30 25.80 0.98
N ARG A 259 -26.61 26.18 -0.27
CA ARG A 259 -25.92 25.82 -1.51
C ARG A 259 -24.62 26.64 -1.63
N ASP A 260 -23.55 26.20 -0.94
CA ASP A 260 -22.22 26.77 -1.13
C ASP A 260 -21.63 26.23 -2.47
N PRO A 261 -21.07 27.08 -3.35
CA PRO A 261 -20.48 26.65 -4.62
C PRO A 261 -19.24 25.76 -4.46
N GLU A 262 -18.54 25.80 -3.32
CA GLU A 262 -17.45 24.86 -3.02
C GLU A 262 -17.93 23.72 -2.11
N SER A 263 -17.69 22.47 -2.58
CA SER A 263 -18.06 21.31 -1.76
C SER A 263 -17.24 21.26 -0.46
N PRO A 264 -17.80 20.78 0.67
CA PRO A 264 -17.06 20.61 1.92
C PRO A 264 -15.79 19.75 1.77
N LEU A 265 -15.78 18.88 0.78
CA LEU A 265 -14.62 18.03 0.45
C LEU A 265 -13.48 18.85 -0.14
N THR A 266 -13.76 19.82 -1.02
CA THR A 266 -12.77 20.69 -1.66
C THR A 266 -12.10 21.59 -0.61
N LYS A 267 -12.87 22.17 0.29
CA LYS A 267 -12.36 23.00 1.39
C LYS A 267 -11.43 22.20 2.31
N ARG A 268 -11.84 20.99 2.73
CA ARG A 268 -10.98 20.10 3.52
C ARG A 268 -9.68 19.72 2.82
N LEU A 269 -9.71 19.54 1.51
CA LEU A 269 -8.52 19.21 0.74
C LEU A 269 -7.54 20.38 0.74
N ARG A 270 -8.02 21.60 0.50
CA ARG A 270 -7.22 22.83 0.51
C ARG A 270 -6.54 23.07 1.86
N MET A 271 -7.30 22.91 2.95
CA MET A 271 -6.77 23.02 4.31
C MET A 271 -5.66 22.00 4.59
N ARG A 272 -5.81 20.77 4.14
CA ARG A 272 -4.75 19.76 4.29
C ARG A 272 -3.49 20.10 3.48
N GLN A 273 -3.65 20.74 2.33
CA GLN A 273 -2.51 21.24 1.54
C GLN A 273 -1.75 22.32 2.29
N GLU A 274 -2.45 23.29 2.86
CA GLU A 274 -1.85 24.39 3.65
C GLU A 274 -1.14 23.85 4.89
N ILE A 275 -1.78 22.96 5.64
CA ILE A 275 -1.18 22.31 6.81
C ILE A 275 0.10 21.54 6.44
N GLU A 276 0.11 20.85 5.31
CA GLU A 276 1.32 20.11 4.89
C GLU A 276 2.45 21.05 4.49
N LEU A 277 2.16 22.18 3.84
CA LEU A 277 3.14 23.20 3.51
C LEU A 277 3.83 23.81 4.76
N LEU A 278 3.10 23.95 5.86
CA LEU A 278 3.65 24.46 7.11
C LEU A 278 4.74 23.57 7.73
N ARG A 279 4.85 22.30 7.30
CA ARG A 279 5.91 21.36 7.75
C ARG A 279 7.20 21.50 6.96
N VAL A 280 7.17 22.15 5.82
CA VAL A 280 8.34 22.25 4.94
C VAL A 280 9.58 22.75 5.70
N PRO A 281 9.52 23.82 6.53
CA PRO A 281 10.69 24.26 7.29
C PRO A 281 11.28 23.17 8.19
N VAL A 282 10.43 22.46 8.94
CA VAL A 282 10.86 21.37 9.84
C VAL A 282 11.45 20.20 9.04
N MET A 283 10.83 19.82 7.91
CA MET A 283 11.38 18.77 7.04
C MET A 283 12.74 19.15 6.48
N VAL A 284 12.94 20.40 6.10
CA VAL A 284 14.22 20.92 5.60
C VAL A 284 15.28 20.85 6.69
N GLU A 285 15.00 21.38 7.88
CA GLU A 285 15.93 21.36 9.01
C GLU A 285 16.37 19.93 9.36
N MET A 286 15.42 19.03 9.55
CA MET A 286 15.72 17.62 9.83
C MET A 286 16.48 16.94 8.69
N ALA A 287 16.12 17.22 7.44
CA ALA A 287 16.80 16.63 6.29
C ALA A 287 18.25 17.09 6.19
N GLU A 288 18.52 18.38 6.43
CA GLU A 288 19.88 18.93 6.45
C GLU A 288 20.73 18.31 7.56
N GLU A 289 20.16 18.14 8.76
CA GLU A 289 20.83 17.49 9.89
C GLU A 289 21.22 16.04 9.50
N PHE A 290 20.28 15.23 9.03
CA PHE A 290 20.57 13.84 8.65
C PHE A 290 21.54 13.72 7.47
N ILE A 291 21.47 14.61 6.49
CA ILE A 291 22.43 14.63 5.37
C ILE A 291 23.83 14.95 5.89
N SER A 292 23.94 15.93 6.83
CA SER A 292 25.22 16.29 7.45
C SER A 292 25.85 15.13 8.25
N GLU A 293 25.00 14.25 8.81
CA GLU A 293 25.41 13.02 9.50
C GLU A 293 25.74 11.85 8.52
N GLY A 294 25.77 12.11 7.22
CA GLY A 294 26.11 11.08 6.22
C GLY A 294 24.97 10.15 5.84
N LYS A 295 23.72 10.49 6.14
CA LYS A 295 22.52 9.70 5.76
C LYS A 295 21.89 10.20 4.47
N SER A 296 21.06 9.39 3.82
CA SER A 296 20.20 9.82 2.71
C SER A 296 18.76 9.92 3.19
N VAL A 297 18.07 10.99 2.78
CA VAL A 297 16.73 11.33 3.27
C VAL A 297 15.68 11.20 2.18
N VAL A 298 14.55 10.59 2.53
CA VAL A 298 13.34 10.54 1.70
C VAL A 298 12.21 11.27 2.41
N CYS A 299 11.69 12.33 1.80
CA CYS A 299 10.47 12.99 2.27
C CYS A 299 9.25 12.41 1.57
N PHE A 300 8.33 11.81 2.32
CA PHE A 300 7.04 11.36 1.80
C PHE A 300 5.97 12.41 2.05
N VAL A 301 5.40 12.95 0.97
CA VAL A 301 4.42 14.03 1.00
C VAL A 301 3.13 13.66 0.26
N ASN A 302 2.02 14.29 0.66
CA ASN A 302 0.72 14.00 0.03
C ASN A 302 0.47 14.89 -1.21
N PHE A 303 0.97 16.14 -1.19
CA PHE A 303 0.60 17.16 -2.17
C PHE A 303 1.77 17.64 -3.01
N ARG A 304 1.47 17.99 -4.26
CA ARG A 304 2.46 18.49 -5.22
C ARG A 304 3.11 19.79 -4.77
N GLN A 305 2.35 20.71 -4.21
CA GLN A 305 2.87 21.99 -3.72
C GLN A 305 3.95 21.80 -2.63
N THR A 306 3.76 20.83 -1.72
CA THR A 306 4.77 20.50 -0.71
C THR A 306 6.02 19.91 -1.33
N LEU A 307 5.85 19.05 -2.35
CA LEU A 307 6.98 18.51 -3.11
C LEU A 307 7.79 19.65 -3.75
N ASP A 308 7.13 20.55 -4.48
CA ASP A 308 7.79 21.65 -5.17
C ASP A 308 8.51 22.58 -4.18
N ALA A 309 7.90 22.89 -3.04
CA ALA A 309 8.51 23.69 -1.98
C ALA A 309 9.76 23.03 -1.37
N LEU A 310 9.74 21.71 -1.17
CA LEU A 310 10.91 20.97 -0.69
C LEU A 310 12.02 20.92 -1.76
N MET A 311 11.67 20.74 -3.03
CA MET A 311 12.64 20.77 -4.13
C MET A 311 13.36 22.11 -4.20
N GLU A 312 12.62 23.23 -4.08
CA GLU A 312 13.18 24.58 -4.07
C GLU A 312 14.09 24.80 -2.84
N LYS A 313 13.60 24.50 -1.65
CA LYS A 313 14.37 24.75 -0.39
C LYS A 313 15.63 23.90 -0.28
N MET A 314 15.63 22.74 -0.87
CA MET A 314 16.76 21.79 -0.83
C MET A 314 17.63 21.83 -2.11
N GLU A 315 17.48 22.83 -2.97
CA GLU A 315 18.18 22.95 -4.27
C GLU A 315 19.70 22.72 -4.17
N LYS A 316 20.33 23.20 -3.11
CA LYS A 316 21.78 23.01 -2.87
C LYS A 316 22.23 21.56 -2.75
N TYR A 317 21.30 20.62 -2.45
CA TYR A 317 21.55 19.19 -2.36
C TYR A 317 21.17 18.44 -3.66
N GLN A 318 20.84 19.16 -4.73
CA GLN A 318 20.41 18.59 -6.01
C GLN A 318 19.31 17.53 -5.82
N PRO A 319 18.15 17.94 -5.29
CA PRO A 319 17.08 17.02 -4.94
C PRO A 319 16.52 16.33 -6.18
N ILE A 320 16.07 15.09 -6.01
CA ILE A 320 15.30 14.35 -7.01
C ILE A 320 13.92 14.02 -6.47
N TYR A 321 12.96 13.70 -7.34
CA TYR A 321 11.60 13.41 -6.90
C TYR A 321 10.94 12.24 -7.62
N ILE A 322 9.89 11.71 -7.00
CA ILE A 322 9.00 10.69 -7.55
C ILE A 322 7.55 11.18 -7.39
N ALA A 323 6.89 11.44 -8.51
CA ALA A 323 5.51 11.93 -8.54
C ALA A 323 4.68 11.31 -9.67
N GLY A 324 3.35 11.55 -9.63
CA GLY A 324 2.40 10.95 -10.56
C GLY A 324 2.51 11.41 -12.01
N ASP A 325 3.04 12.60 -12.22
CA ASP A 325 3.22 13.25 -13.53
C ASP A 325 4.46 12.79 -14.32
N GLN A 326 5.39 12.09 -13.66
CA GLN A 326 6.59 11.56 -14.31
C GLN A 326 6.29 10.32 -15.16
N SER A 327 7.09 10.15 -16.22
CA SER A 327 7.13 8.89 -16.96
C SER A 327 7.66 7.74 -16.09
N GLU A 328 7.47 6.50 -16.53
CA GLU A 328 7.98 5.33 -15.82
C GLU A 328 9.52 5.30 -15.83
N THR A 329 10.12 5.73 -16.94
CA THR A 329 11.59 5.82 -17.08
C THR A 329 12.16 6.84 -16.10
N ASP A 330 11.62 8.07 -16.06
CA ASP A 330 12.10 9.11 -15.15
C ASP A 330 12.02 8.69 -13.67
N ARG A 331 10.95 7.97 -13.28
CA ARG A 331 10.83 7.43 -11.92
C ARG A 331 11.86 6.37 -11.64
N GLN A 332 12.12 5.47 -12.58
CA GLN A 332 13.13 4.44 -12.41
C GLN A 332 14.53 5.04 -12.33
N ASP A 333 14.81 6.07 -13.12
CA ASP A 333 16.09 6.80 -13.09
C ASP A 333 16.27 7.51 -11.74
N ALA A 334 15.22 8.13 -11.19
CA ALA A 334 15.26 8.70 -9.83
C ALA A 334 15.52 7.64 -8.76
N VAL A 335 14.89 6.47 -8.86
CA VAL A 335 15.15 5.34 -7.95
C VAL A 335 16.60 4.89 -8.05
N ASN A 336 17.11 4.69 -9.27
CA ASN A 336 18.48 4.24 -9.50
C ASN A 336 19.52 5.23 -8.98
N ALA A 337 19.29 6.54 -9.23
CA ALA A 337 20.15 7.61 -8.74
C ALA A 337 20.20 7.70 -7.21
N PHE A 338 19.05 7.51 -6.55
CA PHE A 338 19.00 7.45 -5.10
C PHE A 338 19.66 6.16 -4.54
N GLN A 339 19.40 5.02 -5.16
CA GLN A 339 19.97 3.74 -4.74
C GLN A 339 21.51 3.68 -4.89
N SER A 340 22.05 4.29 -5.96
CA SER A 340 23.49 4.38 -6.18
C SER A 340 24.19 5.41 -5.27
N ASN A 341 23.46 6.14 -4.44
CA ASN A 341 23.94 7.27 -3.64
C ASN A 341 24.49 8.44 -4.49
N ALA A 342 24.06 8.60 -5.75
CA ALA A 342 24.35 9.79 -6.54
C ALA A 342 23.60 11.01 -6.00
N HIS A 343 22.43 10.80 -5.38
CA HIS A 343 21.63 11.83 -4.72
C HIS A 343 21.28 11.40 -3.29
N TYR A 344 21.28 12.36 -2.37
CA TYR A 344 21.08 12.11 -0.93
C TYR A 344 19.72 12.60 -0.42
N PHE A 345 19.00 13.35 -1.22
CA PHE A 345 17.69 13.87 -0.89
C PHE A 345 16.67 13.56 -2.00
N LEU A 346 15.59 12.88 -1.63
CA LEU A 346 14.51 12.50 -2.52
C LEU A 346 13.17 12.91 -1.93
N VAL A 347 12.31 13.54 -2.74
CA VAL A 347 10.92 13.80 -2.37
C VAL A 347 10.00 12.86 -3.11
N CYS A 348 9.15 12.16 -2.38
CA CYS A 348 8.25 11.14 -2.92
C CYS A 348 6.80 11.48 -2.60
N GLN A 349 5.99 11.70 -3.63
CA GLN A 349 4.55 11.85 -3.43
C GLN A 349 3.95 10.49 -3.08
N ILE A 350 3.28 10.39 -1.91
CA ILE A 350 2.79 9.12 -1.35
C ILE A 350 1.89 8.37 -2.34
N ALA A 351 0.98 9.07 -3.01
CA ALA A 351 0.08 8.46 -3.99
C ALA A 351 0.79 7.89 -5.23
N ALA A 352 1.94 8.46 -5.60
CA ALA A 352 2.73 8.03 -6.76
C ALA A 352 3.81 7.01 -6.39
N GLY A 353 4.48 7.22 -5.27
CA GLY A 353 5.57 6.37 -4.77
C GLY A 353 5.12 5.28 -3.80
N GLY A 354 3.85 5.31 -3.39
CA GLY A 354 3.26 4.31 -2.49
C GLY A 354 3.25 2.89 -3.05
N VAL A 355 3.46 2.71 -4.37
CA VAL A 355 3.41 1.41 -5.02
C VAL A 355 4.74 1.10 -5.70
N GLY A 356 5.48 0.13 -5.20
CA GLY A 356 6.52 -0.60 -5.91
C GLY A 356 7.94 -0.08 -5.85
N VAL A 357 8.22 1.18 -5.49
CA VAL A 357 9.60 1.67 -5.44
C VAL A 357 10.37 1.09 -4.24
N SER A 358 11.65 0.83 -4.43
CA SER A 358 12.59 0.35 -3.40
C SER A 358 13.64 1.41 -3.14
N LEU A 359 13.68 1.94 -1.92
CA LEU A 359 14.56 3.06 -1.54
C LEU A 359 15.46 2.71 -0.33
N HIS A 360 15.53 1.42 0.02
CA HIS A 360 16.36 0.93 1.12
C HIS A 360 17.86 1.03 0.78
N ASP A 361 18.69 0.96 1.79
CA ASP A 361 20.14 1.04 1.62
C ASP A 361 20.74 -0.22 1.00
N LEU A 362 21.36 -0.07 -0.17
CA LEU A 362 22.10 -1.15 -0.86
C LEU A 362 23.62 -0.98 -0.80
N ASN A 363 24.12 0.20 -0.39
CA ASN A 363 25.52 0.58 -0.53
C ASN A 363 26.19 1.06 0.79
N GLY A 364 25.54 0.84 1.94
CA GLY A 364 26.08 1.19 3.25
C GLY A 364 25.91 2.66 3.64
N ARG A 365 24.97 3.40 3.00
CA ARG A 365 24.58 4.74 3.42
C ARG A 365 23.17 4.69 4.04
N PRO A 366 23.02 4.92 5.36
CA PRO A 366 21.74 4.76 6.05
C PRO A 366 20.64 5.63 5.50
N ARG A 367 19.41 5.11 5.52
CA ARG A 367 18.20 5.79 5.01
C ARG A 367 17.36 6.34 6.14
N VAL A 368 16.91 7.56 5.97
CA VAL A 368 15.93 8.21 6.84
C VAL A 368 14.69 8.57 6.03
N SER A 369 13.50 8.36 6.57
CA SER A 369 12.28 8.90 5.97
C SER A 369 11.60 9.90 6.89
N LEU A 370 11.17 11.03 6.30
CA LEU A 370 10.33 12.05 6.91
C LEU A 370 8.96 11.95 6.24
N ILE A 371 7.93 11.61 6.99
CA ILE A 371 6.62 11.22 6.45
C ILE A 371 5.56 12.22 6.91
N SER A 372 4.92 12.90 5.95
CA SER A 372 3.71 13.68 6.22
C SER A 372 2.55 12.75 6.62
N PRO A 373 1.76 13.10 7.64
CA PRO A 373 0.60 12.32 8.04
C PRO A 373 -0.39 12.14 6.88
N THR A 374 -0.92 10.94 6.76
CA THR A 374 -1.96 10.62 5.78
C THR A 374 -3.15 9.95 6.46
N TYR A 375 -4.38 10.20 5.97
CA TYR A 375 -5.59 9.51 6.45
C TYR A 375 -5.70 8.06 5.97
N SER A 376 -4.84 7.65 5.05
CA SER A 376 -4.78 6.30 4.54
C SER A 376 -3.74 5.48 5.29
N ALA A 377 -4.19 4.59 6.16
CA ALA A 377 -3.32 3.64 6.83
C ALA A 377 -2.55 2.74 5.85
N ILE A 378 -3.16 2.44 4.71
CA ILE A 378 -2.53 1.64 3.64
C ILE A 378 -1.36 2.40 3.03
N ASP A 379 -1.57 3.68 2.68
CA ASP A 379 -0.52 4.50 2.07
C ASP A 379 0.63 4.75 3.07
N LEU A 380 0.31 4.96 4.35
CA LEU A 380 1.32 5.07 5.40
C LEU A 380 2.14 3.78 5.54
N LYS A 381 1.48 2.62 5.63
CA LYS A 381 2.18 1.32 5.72
C LYS A 381 3.04 1.06 4.48
N GLN A 382 2.60 1.47 3.32
CA GLN A 382 3.39 1.38 2.09
C GLN A 382 4.60 2.31 2.11
N ALA A 383 4.45 3.57 2.54
CA ALA A 383 5.57 4.51 2.68
C ALA A 383 6.62 3.98 3.65
N LEU A 384 6.21 3.50 4.83
CA LEU A 384 7.10 2.88 5.83
C LEU A 384 7.87 1.68 5.27
N GLY A 385 7.29 0.89 4.37
CA GLY A 385 7.96 -0.25 3.74
C GLY A 385 8.90 0.10 2.58
N ARG A 386 9.18 1.39 2.28
CA ARG A 386 10.03 1.76 1.13
C ARG A 386 11.52 1.78 1.45
N ILE A 387 11.89 2.23 2.63
CA ILE A 387 13.29 2.30 3.06
C ILE A 387 13.71 1.14 3.95
N HIS A 388 12.77 0.30 4.39
CA HIS A 388 13.02 -0.88 5.21
C HIS A 388 12.62 -2.15 4.43
N ARG A 389 13.62 -2.91 4.01
CA ARG A 389 13.42 -4.12 3.19
C ARG A 389 14.53 -5.15 3.46
N SER A 390 14.26 -6.40 3.10
CA SER A 390 15.26 -7.46 3.05
C SER A 390 16.43 -7.06 2.14
N GLY A 391 17.64 -7.35 2.56
CA GLY A 391 18.85 -6.97 1.85
C GLY A 391 19.35 -5.55 2.10
N ALA A 392 18.67 -4.76 2.93
CA ALA A 392 19.21 -3.47 3.37
C ALA A 392 20.49 -3.67 4.19
N LYS A 393 21.51 -2.82 3.94
CA LYS A 393 22.81 -2.91 4.61
C LYS A 393 22.87 -2.13 5.92
N SER A 394 21.89 -1.25 6.18
CA SER A 394 21.83 -0.46 7.40
C SER A 394 20.41 -0.38 7.95
N PRO A 395 20.27 -0.08 9.27
CA PRO A 395 18.96 0.21 9.88
C PRO A 395 18.23 1.36 9.19
N ALA A 396 16.91 1.29 9.17
CA ALA A 396 16.05 2.37 8.71
C ALA A 396 15.56 3.21 9.89
N LEU A 397 15.60 4.54 9.74
CA LEU A 397 15.07 5.49 10.71
C LEU A 397 13.92 6.25 10.06
N GLN A 398 12.74 6.20 10.68
CA GLN A 398 11.52 6.73 10.08
C GLN A 398 10.80 7.67 11.05
N TYR A 399 10.47 8.87 10.59
CA TYR A 399 9.76 9.88 11.35
C TYR A 399 8.41 10.18 10.70
N ILE A 400 7.34 10.05 11.47
CA ILE A 400 6.03 10.56 11.10
C ILE A 400 5.85 11.89 11.83
N LEU A 401 5.74 12.98 11.07
CA LEU A 401 5.74 14.33 11.60
C LEU A 401 4.32 14.83 11.83
N PHE A 402 3.94 14.99 13.09
CA PHE A 402 2.64 15.53 13.49
C PHE A 402 2.78 16.95 14.04
N ALA A 403 1.81 17.78 13.77
CA ALA A 403 1.71 19.07 14.44
C ALA A 403 1.04 18.87 15.81
N ALA A 404 1.71 19.34 16.87
CA ALA A 404 1.19 19.28 18.23
C ALA A 404 -0.07 20.15 18.38
N ASN A 405 -1.02 19.71 19.21
CA ASN A 405 -2.27 20.44 19.53
C ASN A 405 -3.11 20.79 18.28
N SER A 406 -3.18 19.92 17.28
CA SER A 406 -3.91 20.17 16.04
C SER A 406 -4.86 19.05 15.67
N VAL A 407 -5.68 19.28 14.65
CA VAL A 407 -6.57 18.27 14.01
C VAL A 407 -5.82 16.98 13.62
N GLU A 408 -4.50 17.04 13.54
CA GLU A 408 -3.66 15.88 13.22
C GLU A 408 -3.58 14.83 14.31
N GLU A 409 -3.88 15.19 15.55
CA GLU A 409 -4.03 14.20 16.62
C GLU A 409 -5.22 13.28 16.34
N GLU A 410 -6.34 13.82 15.83
CA GLU A 410 -7.48 13.03 15.39
C GLU A 410 -7.11 12.13 14.20
N VAL A 411 -6.30 12.66 13.25
CA VAL A 411 -5.75 11.89 12.13
C VAL A 411 -4.89 10.75 12.65
N SER A 412 -3.97 11.04 13.57
CA SER A 412 -3.10 10.05 14.20
C SER A 412 -3.91 8.93 14.87
N GLN A 413 -4.91 9.28 15.67
CA GLN A 413 -5.79 8.30 16.31
C GLN A 413 -6.58 7.46 15.29
N SER A 414 -7.12 8.11 14.24
CA SER A 414 -7.85 7.41 13.17
C SER A 414 -6.95 6.46 12.39
N VAL A 415 -5.74 6.89 12.05
CA VAL A 415 -4.75 6.06 11.34
C VAL A 415 -4.28 4.92 12.21
N ARG A 416 -3.96 5.18 13.49
CA ARG A 416 -3.59 4.14 14.46
C ARG A 416 -4.66 3.07 14.60
N ARG A 417 -5.94 3.46 14.69
CA ARG A 417 -7.07 2.52 14.72
C ARG A 417 -7.17 1.71 13.43
N LYS A 418 -6.97 2.32 12.26
CA LYS A 418 -7.01 1.62 10.97
C LYS A 418 -5.85 0.66 10.81
N LEU A 419 -4.64 1.04 11.22
CA LEU A 419 -3.47 0.16 11.23
C LEU A 419 -3.73 -1.04 12.12
N LYS A 420 -4.24 -0.82 13.34
CA LYS A 420 -4.61 -1.91 14.25
C LYS A 420 -5.67 -2.85 13.65
N ASN A 421 -6.66 -2.34 12.91
CA ASN A 421 -7.63 -3.18 12.21
C ASN A 421 -6.97 -4.02 11.10
N ILE A 422 -6.04 -3.44 10.34
CA ILE A 422 -5.29 -4.16 9.29
C ILE A 422 -4.46 -5.29 9.94
N GLU A 423 -3.80 -5.00 11.05
CA GLU A 423 -3.02 -5.97 11.81
C GLU A 423 -3.91 -7.09 12.35
N LEU A 424 -5.04 -6.78 12.97
CA LEU A 424 -5.98 -7.79 13.48
C LEU A 424 -6.55 -8.68 12.37
N LEU A 425 -6.83 -8.15 11.20
CA LEU A 425 -7.28 -8.94 10.04
C LEU A 425 -6.18 -9.82 9.46
N ASN A 426 -4.94 -9.33 9.45
CA ASN A 426 -3.80 -10.05 8.88
C ASN A 426 -3.11 -10.97 9.90
N ASP A 427 -3.02 -10.55 11.15
CA ASP A 427 -2.20 -11.18 12.20
C ASP A 427 -3.01 -11.88 13.29
N GLY A 428 -4.34 -11.69 13.29
CA GLY A 428 -5.20 -12.27 14.33
C GLY A 428 -4.99 -11.62 15.70
N ASP A 429 -4.82 -12.43 16.72
CA ASP A 429 -4.73 -12.00 18.12
C ASP A 429 -3.31 -11.73 18.62
N LEU A 430 -2.30 -11.79 17.75
CA LEU A 430 -0.89 -11.76 18.13
C LEU A 430 -0.39 -10.38 18.62
N LEU A 431 -1.23 -9.35 18.63
CA LEU A 431 -0.88 -8.00 19.10
C LEU A 431 -1.20 -7.75 20.57
N THR A 432 -1.12 -8.74 21.43
CA THR A 432 -1.33 -8.56 22.86
C THR A 432 -0.06 -8.26 23.66
N HIS A 433 0.96 -7.70 23.04
CA HIS A 433 2.12 -7.26 23.80
C HIS A 433 2.39 -5.76 23.58
N ASN A 434 2.00 -5.02 24.67
CA ASN A 434 2.30 -3.65 25.11
C ASN A 434 1.50 -2.53 24.48
#